data_66c5473ef8e2b1f7b380b91ed4ae53ba
#
_entry.id   66c5473ef8e2b1f7b380b91ed4ae53ba
#
_cell.length_a   1.000
_cell.length_b   1.000
_cell.length_c   1.000
_cell.angle_alpha   90.00
_cell.angle_beta   90.00
_cell.angle_gamma   90.00
#
_symmetry.space_group_name_H-M   'P 1'
#
loop_
_entity.id
_entity.type
_entity.pdbx_description
1 polymer ?
#
loop_
_entity_poly.entity_id
_entity_poly.type
_entity_poly.pdbx_seq_one_letter_code
_entity_poly.pdbx_strand_id
1 'polypeptide(L)'
;MKNKTKRLTHGAMIAAIYVILTMIARAFGLDSGVIQVRFSEALCILPCFTPAAIGGLFVGCILSNLLAGAVMWDVIFGSIATLLGGLFTYKLRKNRYLAVLPPIIANTLIIPLVLAYAYHAEGAIWYFMLTVGIGEVISCGILGLALYSVLEKHKNLFN
;
A
#
# COMPACT_ATOMS: atom_id res chain seq x y z
N MET A 1 -18.45 16.72 -16.15
CA MET A 1 -17.94 17.25 -14.87
C MET A 1 -18.20 16.30 -13.69
N LYS A 2 -19.43 15.77 -13.51
CA LYS A 2 -19.78 14.85 -12.38
C LYS A 2 -18.81 13.67 -12.17
N ASN A 3 -18.32 13.03 -13.23
CA ASN A 3 -17.41 11.85 -13.11
C ASN A 3 -16.00 12.21 -12.62
N LYS A 4 -15.48 13.40 -12.93
CA LYS A 4 -14.16 13.85 -12.45
C LYS A 4 -14.20 14.15 -10.95
N THR A 5 -15.22 14.86 -10.50
CA THR A 5 -15.42 15.19 -9.08
C THR A 5 -15.61 13.93 -8.25
N LYS A 6 -16.44 12.97 -8.70
CA LYS A 6 -16.62 11.67 -8.02
C LYS A 6 -15.30 10.91 -7.86
N ARG A 7 -14.49 10.83 -8.94
CA ARG A 7 -13.17 10.19 -8.87
C ARG A 7 -12.23 10.87 -7.90
N LEU A 8 -12.20 12.20 -7.88
CA LEU A 8 -11.36 12.97 -6.95
C LEU A 8 -11.79 12.73 -5.50
N THR A 9 -13.10 12.76 -5.22
CA THR A 9 -13.63 12.48 -3.88
C THR A 9 -13.28 11.07 -3.41
N HIS A 10 -13.45 10.04 -4.26
CA HIS A 10 -13.08 8.67 -3.93
C HIS A 10 -11.56 8.56 -3.67
N GLY A 11 -10.72 9.19 -4.49
CA GLY A 11 -9.27 9.21 -4.28
C GLY A 11 -8.89 9.86 -2.96
N ALA A 12 -9.50 11.01 -2.63
CA ALA A 12 -9.26 11.72 -1.38
C ALA A 12 -9.70 10.91 -0.14
N MET A 13 -10.85 10.23 -0.21
CA MET A 13 -11.30 9.33 0.86
C MET A 13 -10.34 8.16 1.06
N ILE A 14 -9.89 7.54 -0.02
CA ILE A 14 -8.93 6.43 0.05
C ILE A 14 -7.60 6.90 0.64
N ALA A 15 -7.10 8.07 0.25
CA ALA A 15 -5.90 8.66 0.83
C ALA A 15 -6.05 8.90 2.35
N ALA A 16 -7.18 9.46 2.77
CA ALA A 16 -7.46 9.69 4.19
C ALA A 16 -7.50 8.38 5.00
N ILE A 17 -8.20 7.36 4.48
CA ILE A 17 -8.26 6.04 5.13
C ILE A 17 -6.87 5.41 5.19
N TYR A 18 -6.06 5.52 4.12
CA TYR A 18 -4.70 5.02 4.10
C TYR A 18 -3.86 5.65 5.22
N VAL A 19 -3.90 6.97 5.37
CA VAL A 19 -3.20 7.68 6.45
C VAL A 19 -3.66 7.20 7.82
N ILE A 20 -4.97 7.12 8.06
CA ILE A 20 -5.52 6.67 9.34
C ILE A 20 -5.04 5.25 9.68
N LEU A 21 -5.13 4.31 8.74
CA LEU A 21 -4.71 2.93 8.95
C LEU A 21 -3.19 2.81 9.18
N THR A 22 -2.38 3.64 8.53
CA THR A 22 -0.94 3.71 8.78
C THR A 22 -0.66 4.21 10.20
N MET A 23 -1.35 5.28 10.64
CA MET A 23 -1.17 5.80 11.99
C MET A 23 -1.64 4.83 13.07
N ILE A 24 -2.72 4.08 12.82
CA ILE A 24 -3.19 3.03 13.71
C ILE A 24 -2.14 1.91 13.83
N ALA A 25 -1.62 1.39 12.71
CA ALA A 25 -0.60 0.35 12.74
C ALA A 25 0.64 0.80 13.53
N ARG A 26 1.04 2.08 13.34
CA ARG A 26 2.15 2.70 14.07
C ARG A 26 1.86 2.82 15.57
N ALA A 27 0.66 3.22 15.96
CA ALA A 27 0.27 3.35 17.36
C ALA A 27 0.35 1.99 18.10
N PHE A 28 0.13 0.89 17.38
CA PHE A 28 0.32 -0.48 17.89
C PHE A 28 1.75 -1.00 17.76
N GLY A 29 2.69 -0.21 17.23
CA GLY A 29 4.09 -0.62 17.05
C GLY A 29 4.30 -1.68 15.96
N LEU A 30 3.33 -1.88 15.07
CA LEU A 30 3.38 -2.91 14.02
C LEU A 30 4.33 -2.53 12.86
N ASP A 31 4.69 -1.26 12.76
CA ASP A 31 5.61 -0.72 11.75
C ASP A 31 7.07 -0.67 12.21
N SER A 32 7.36 -1.01 13.47
CA SER A 32 8.68 -0.92 14.10
C SER A 32 9.35 -2.27 14.39
N GLY A 33 8.67 -3.38 14.09
CA GLY A 33 9.20 -4.74 14.28
C GLY A 33 10.11 -5.21 13.14
N VAL A 34 10.70 -6.40 13.33
CA VAL A 34 11.48 -7.09 12.29
C VAL A 34 10.63 -7.37 11.06
N ILE A 35 9.38 -7.78 11.27
CA ILE A 35 8.35 -7.92 10.22
C ILE A 35 7.36 -6.79 10.43
N GLN A 36 7.30 -5.88 9.46
CA GLN A 36 6.41 -4.73 9.52
C GLN A 36 5.07 -5.07 8.89
N VAL A 37 3.99 -4.91 9.63
CA VAL A 37 2.62 -5.10 9.12
C VAL A 37 1.95 -3.72 9.02
N ARG A 38 1.58 -3.33 7.81
CA ARG A 38 0.91 -2.05 7.53
C ARG A 38 -0.53 -2.30 7.12
N PHE A 39 -1.49 -1.92 7.95
CA PHE A 39 -2.91 -2.08 7.62
C PHE A 39 -3.33 -1.32 6.37
N SER A 40 -2.68 -0.18 6.09
CA SER A 40 -2.92 0.62 4.88
C SER A 40 -2.62 -0.14 3.59
N GLU A 41 -1.67 -1.08 3.59
CA GLU A 41 -1.33 -1.88 2.42
C GLU A 41 -2.47 -2.84 2.00
N ALA A 42 -3.39 -3.18 2.90
CA ALA A 42 -4.60 -3.92 2.53
C ALA A 42 -5.46 -3.15 1.50
N LEU A 43 -5.37 -1.81 1.47
CA LEU A 43 -6.08 -0.98 0.49
C LEU A 43 -5.48 -1.08 -0.92
N CYS A 44 -4.29 -1.65 -1.09
CA CYS A 44 -3.64 -1.84 -2.40
C CYS A 44 -4.43 -2.75 -3.34
N ILE A 45 -5.48 -3.43 -2.85
CA ILE A 45 -6.44 -4.18 -3.68
C ILE A 45 -7.54 -3.30 -4.30
N LEU A 46 -7.77 -2.06 -3.79
CA LEU A 46 -8.85 -1.17 -4.25
C LEU A 46 -8.78 -0.77 -5.73
N PRO A 47 -7.62 -0.72 -6.40
CA PRO A 47 -7.57 -0.53 -7.85
C PRO A 47 -8.37 -1.58 -8.64
N CYS A 48 -8.65 -2.76 -8.08
CA CYS A 48 -9.55 -3.73 -8.69
C CYS A 48 -10.99 -3.20 -8.88
N PHE A 49 -11.42 -2.30 -8.01
CA PHE A 49 -12.78 -1.76 -7.99
C PHE A 49 -12.89 -0.36 -8.59
N THR A 50 -11.87 0.47 -8.41
CA THR A 50 -11.88 1.85 -8.91
C THR A 50 -10.49 2.34 -9.29
N PRO A 51 -10.30 2.95 -10.48
CA PRO A 51 -9.02 3.54 -10.86
C PRO A 51 -8.65 4.77 -10.02
N ALA A 52 -9.62 5.39 -9.33
CA ALA A 52 -9.36 6.50 -8.41
C ALA A 52 -8.46 6.08 -7.23
N ALA A 53 -8.46 4.78 -6.89
CA ALA A 53 -7.63 4.24 -5.83
C ALA A 53 -6.13 4.38 -6.12
N ILE A 54 -5.70 4.34 -7.38
CA ILE A 54 -4.28 4.47 -7.74
C ILE A 54 -3.72 5.80 -7.23
N GLY A 55 -4.39 6.91 -7.55
CA GLY A 55 -4.00 8.24 -7.06
C GLY A 55 -4.20 8.40 -5.55
N GLY A 56 -5.28 7.84 -5.01
CA GLY A 56 -5.58 7.90 -3.57
C GLY A 56 -4.52 7.20 -2.72
N LEU A 57 -4.10 6.00 -3.12
CA LEU A 57 -3.04 5.24 -2.45
C LEU A 57 -1.69 5.95 -2.52
N PHE A 58 -1.34 6.47 -3.71
CA PHE A 58 -0.10 7.21 -3.91
C PHE A 58 -0.01 8.43 -2.99
N VAL A 59 -1.04 9.28 -3.00
CA VAL A 59 -1.11 10.47 -2.14
C VAL A 59 -1.18 10.08 -0.66
N GLY A 60 -1.95 9.06 -0.32
CA GLY A 60 -2.05 8.52 1.05
C GLY A 60 -0.69 8.03 1.57
N CYS A 61 0.09 7.34 0.73
CA CYS A 61 1.42 6.88 1.09
C CYS A 61 2.38 8.05 1.33
N ILE A 62 2.39 9.07 0.46
CA ILE A 62 3.20 10.28 0.66
C ILE A 62 2.85 10.93 2.01
N LEU A 63 1.57 11.20 2.25
CA LEU A 63 1.10 11.88 3.44
C LEU A 63 1.38 11.08 4.71
N SER A 64 1.14 9.77 4.69
CA SER A 64 1.38 8.92 5.85
C SER A 64 2.87 8.83 6.20
N ASN A 65 3.76 8.70 5.22
CA ASN A 65 5.20 8.67 5.44
C ASN A 65 5.73 10.01 5.96
N LEU A 66 5.23 11.15 5.44
CA LEU A 66 5.57 12.47 5.97
C LEU A 66 5.10 12.64 7.42
N LEU A 67 3.87 12.27 7.72
CA LEU A 67 3.31 12.35 9.09
C LEU A 67 4.01 11.38 10.07
N ALA A 68 4.46 10.24 9.55
CA ALA A 68 5.25 9.28 10.32
C ALA A 68 6.70 9.75 10.59
N GLY A 69 7.15 10.85 9.99
CA GLY A 69 8.52 11.33 10.11
C GLY A 69 9.53 10.42 9.38
N ALA A 70 9.10 9.74 8.31
CA ALA A 70 9.98 8.91 7.51
C ALA A 70 11.04 9.75 6.78
N VAL A 71 12.21 9.16 6.51
CA VAL A 71 13.24 9.83 5.70
C VAL A 71 12.71 10.11 4.29
N MET A 72 13.18 11.20 3.66
CA MET A 72 12.68 11.64 2.36
C MET A 72 12.77 10.56 1.27
N TRP A 73 13.79 9.73 1.30
CA TRP A 73 13.95 8.61 0.37
C TRP A 73 12.83 7.57 0.52
N ASP A 74 12.36 7.31 1.74
CA ASP A 74 11.23 6.41 1.97
C ASP A 74 9.92 7.03 1.49
N VAL A 75 9.72 8.33 1.70
CA VAL A 75 8.57 9.06 1.15
C VAL A 75 8.52 8.91 -0.37
N ILE A 76 9.65 9.08 -1.07
CA ILE A 76 9.72 9.03 -2.54
C ILE A 76 9.57 7.58 -3.03
N PHE A 77 10.45 6.69 -2.61
CA PHE A 77 10.52 5.33 -3.14
C PHE A 77 9.36 4.45 -2.66
N GLY A 78 8.91 4.61 -1.41
CA GLY A 78 7.72 3.93 -0.90
C GLY A 78 6.46 4.33 -1.66
N SER A 79 6.31 5.63 -1.97
CA SER A 79 5.17 6.10 -2.77
C SER A 79 5.25 5.63 -4.22
N ILE A 80 6.45 5.56 -4.82
CA ILE A 80 6.64 4.98 -6.15
C ILE A 80 6.29 3.50 -6.15
N ALA A 81 6.71 2.73 -5.13
CA ALA A 81 6.36 1.32 -4.99
C ALA A 81 4.83 1.14 -4.92
N THR A 82 4.14 1.95 -4.11
CA THR A 82 2.68 1.96 -4.00
C THR A 82 2.00 2.32 -5.32
N LEU A 83 2.52 3.31 -6.05
CA LEU A 83 2.01 3.70 -7.36
C LEU A 83 2.13 2.57 -8.39
N LEU A 84 3.31 1.97 -8.49
CA LEU A 84 3.57 0.83 -9.38
C LEU A 84 2.68 -0.36 -9.01
N GLY A 85 2.62 -0.70 -7.72
CA GLY A 85 1.72 -1.72 -7.21
C GLY A 85 0.28 -1.47 -7.64
N GLY A 86 -0.25 -0.28 -7.40
CA GLY A 86 -1.62 0.09 -7.76
C GLY A 86 -1.91 0.04 -9.27
N LEU A 87 -0.97 0.50 -10.11
CA LEU A 87 -1.10 0.46 -11.57
C LEU A 87 -1.18 -0.98 -12.09
N PHE A 88 -0.30 -1.87 -11.62
CA PHE A 88 -0.29 -3.27 -12.05
C PHE A 88 -1.44 -4.07 -11.42
N THR A 89 -1.84 -3.78 -10.18
CA THR A 89 -3.07 -4.32 -9.58
C THR A 89 -4.28 -4.02 -10.47
N TYR A 90 -4.41 -2.78 -10.95
CA TYR A 90 -5.48 -2.41 -11.86
C TYR A 90 -5.45 -3.18 -13.19
N LYS A 91 -4.26 -3.43 -13.75
CA LYS A 91 -4.09 -4.24 -14.96
C LYS A 91 -4.49 -5.70 -14.73
N LEU A 92 -4.15 -6.25 -13.56
CA LEU A 92 -4.41 -7.65 -13.18
C LEU A 92 -5.75 -7.87 -12.47
N ARG A 93 -6.62 -6.85 -12.39
CA ARG A 93 -7.89 -6.85 -11.64
C ARG A 93 -8.88 -7.96 -11.99
N LYS A 94 -8.68 -8.65 -13.12
CA LYS A 94 -9.52 -9.80 -13.53
C LYS A 94 -9.33 -11.02 -12.62
N ASN A 95 -8.17 -11.13 -11.99
CA ASN A 95 -7.86 -12.22 -11.06
C ASN A 95 -7.35 -11.63 -9.75
N ARG A 96 -8.16 -11.75 -8.69
CA ARG A 96 -7.85 -11.19 -7.37
C ARG A 96 -6.55 -11.70 -6.77
N TYR A 97 -6.17 -12.95 -7.03
CA TYR A 97 -4.93 -13.55 -6.53
C TYR A 97 -3.68 -13.01 -7.25
N LEU A 98 -3.80 -12.71 -8.55
CA LEU A 98 -2.72 -12.05 -9.29
C LEU A 98 -2.65 -10.55 -8.97
N ALA A 99 -3.77 -9.94 -8.63
CA ALA A 99 -3.84 -8.51 -8.35
C ALA A 99 -3.14 -8.09 -7.06
N VAL A 100 -2.93 -8.99 -6.09
CA VAL A 100 -2.19 -8.70 -4.86
C VAL A 100 -0.67 -8.82 -5.03
N LEU A 101 -0.19 -9.48 -6.07
CA LEU A 101 1.25 -9.70 -6.28
C LEU A 101 2.04 -8.41 -6.59
N PRO A 102 1.56 -7.48 -7.43
CA PRO A 102 2.32 -6.30 -7.78
C PRO A 102 2.76 -5.43 -6.60
N PRO A 103 1.91 -5.07 -5.62
CA PRO A 103 2.36 -4.30 -4.47
C PRO A 103 3.34 -5.10 -3.60
N ILE A 104 3.13 -6.41 -3.42
CA ILE A 104 4.06 -7.27 -2.67
C ILE A 104 5.43 -7.24 -3.34
N ILE A 105 5.51 -7.45 -4.65
CA ILE A 105 6.77 -7.48 -5.40
C ILE A 105 7.44 -6.10 -5.38
N ALA A 106 6.69 -5.02 -5.64
CA ALA A 106 7.24 -3.67 -5.68
C ALA A 106 7.87 -3.29 -4.33
N ASN A 107 7.17 -3.50 -3.23
CA ASN A 107 7.66 -3.18 -1.89
C ASN A 107 8.83 -4.09 -1.50
N THR A 108 8.76 -5.40 -1.76
CA THR A 108 9.83 -6.36 -1.45
C THR A 108 11.15 -6.05 -2.19
N LEU A 109 11.08 -5.43 -3.37
CA LEU A 109 12.27 -5.05 -4.13
C LEU A 109 12.78 -3.65 -3.76
N ILE A 110 11.90 -2.69 -3.52
CA ILE A 110 12.26 -1.28 -3.34
C ILE A 110 12.57 -0.95 -1.88
N ILE A 111 11.73 -1.34 -0.94
CA ILE A 111 11.85 -0.94 0.48
C ILE A 111 13.13 -1.47 1.15
N PRO A 112 13.62 -2.70 0.89
CA PRO A 112 14.89 -3.16 1.43
C PRO A 112 16.08 -2.29 1.07
N LEU A 113 16.09 -1.71 -0.13
CA LEU A 113 17.14 -0.79 -0.56
C LEU A 113 17.06 0.54 0.22
N VAL A 114 15.85 1.03 0.48
CA VAL A 114 15.65 2.22 1.33
C VAL A 114 16.11 1.95 2.76
N LEU A 115 15.79 0.79 3.33
CA LEU A 115 16.25 0.40 4.66
C LEU A 115 17.78 0.34 4.75
N ALA A 116 18.43 -0.27 3.77
CA ALA A 116 19.88 -0.40 3.75
C ALA A 116 20.60 0.94 3.53
N TYR A 117 20.17 1.72 2.54
CA TYR A 117 20.92 2.90 2.09
C TYR A 117 20.44 4.22 2.69
N ALA A 118 19.16 4.36 3.03
CA ALA A 118 18.60 5.61 3.55
C ALA A 118 18.47 5.60 5.08
N TYR A 119 18.11 4.47 5.67
CA TYR A 119 18.06 4.30 7.12
C TYR A 119 19.35 3.76 7.72
N HIS A 120 20.33 3.33 6.87
CA HIS A 120 21.58 2.69 7.31
C HIS A 120 21.32 1.52 8.28
N ALA A 121 20.23 0.78 8.04
CA ALA A 121 19.86 -0.34 8.88
C ALA A 121 20.93 -1.45 8.80
N GLU A 122 21.38 -1.93 9.96
CA GLU A 122 22.35 -3.01 10.02
C GLU A 122 21.69 -4.33 9.62
N GLY A 123 22.23 -4.98 8.59
CA GLY A 123 21.76 -6.26 8.08
C GLY A 123 21.98 -6.46 6.59
N ALA A 124 21.82 -7.68 6.14
CA ALA A 124 21.94 -8.01 4.74
C ALA A 124 20.65 -7.66 3.97
N ILE A 125 20.78 -7.17 2.72
CA ILE A 125 19.63 -6.77 1.90
C ILE A 125 18.63 -7.93 1.72
N TRP A 126 19.13 -9.17 1.53
CA TRP A 126 18.26 -10.34 1.40
C TRP A 126 17.41 -10.60 2.65
N TYR A 127 17.93 -10.28 3.85
CA TYR A 127 17.18 -10.37 5.10
C TYR A 127 16.05 -9.35 5.14
N PHE A 128 16.30 -8.10 4.71
CA PHE A 128 15.27 -7.09 4.59
C PHE A 128 14.22 -7.46 3.53
N MET A 129 14.64 -8.06 2.41
CA MET A 129 13.70 -8.56 1.39
C MET A 129 12.76 -9.64 1.98
N LEU A 130 13.30 -10.56 2.79
CA LEU A 130 12.51 -11.60 3.43
C LEU A 130 11.51 -11.00 4.44
N THR A 131 11.97 -10.11 5.32
CA THR A 131 11.13 -9.54 6.38
C THR A 131 10.05 -8.60 5.82
N VAL A 132 10.41 -7.74 4.87
CA VAL A 132 9.45 -6.89 4.16
C VAL A 132 8.48 -7.76 3.35
N GLY A 133 8.98 -8.76 2.62
CA GLY A 133 8.13 -9.67 1.85
C GLY A 133 7.09 -10.40 2.70
N ILE A 134 7.46 -10.90 3.88
CA ILE A 134 6.51 -11.52 4.82
C ILE A 134 5.46 -10.50 5.27
N GLY A 135 5.88 -9.30 5.65
CA GLY A 135 4.97 -8.22 6.04
C GLY A 135 3.97 -7.86 4.93
N GLU A 136 4.43 -7.78 3.69
CA GLU A 136 3.60 -7.50 2.51
C GLU A 136 2.64 -8.65 2.18
N VAL A 137 3.07 -9.90 2.32
CA VAL A 137 2.17 -11.06 2.14
C VAL A 137 1.03 -11.02 3.16
N ILE A 138 1.31 -10.64 4.41
CA ILE A 138 0.27 -10.48 5.43
C ILE A 138 -0.63 -9.29 5.07
N SER A 139 -0.06 -8.12 4.80
CA SER A 139 -0.79 -6.87 4.61
C SER A 139 -1.56 -6.83 3.28
N CYS A 140 -0.89 -6.99 2.15
CA CYS A 140 -1.51 -6.99 0.82
C CYS A 140 -2.17 -8.33 0.49
N GLY A 141 -1.52 -9.45 0.82
CA GLY A 141 -2.01 -10.78 0.51
C GLY A 141 -3.22 -11.13 1.37
N ILE A 142 -3.03 -11.38 2.65
CA ILE A 142 -4.09 -11.89 3.54
C ILE A 142 -5.15 -10.81 3.78
N LEU A 143 -4.75 -9.64 4.31
CA LEU A 143 -5.71 -8.58 4.64
C LEU A 143 -6.33 -7.96 3.37
N GLY A 144 -5.55 -7.81 2.28
CA GLY A 144 -6.07 -7.32 1.01
C GLY A 144 -7.09 -8.25 0.37
N LEU A 145 -6.87 -9.57 0.37
CA LEU A 145 -7.85 -10.54 -0.13
C LEU A 145 -9.10 -10.65 0.76
N ALA A 146 -8.94 -10.51 2.09
CA ALA A 146 -10.07 -10.42 3.00
C ALA A 146 -10.92 -9.18 2.68
N LEU A 147 -10.28 -8.02 2.52
CA LEU A 147 -10.95 -6.78 2.11
C LEU A 147 -11.64 -6.91 0.74
N TYR A 148 -10.96 -7.54 -0.24
CA TYR A 148 -11.56 -7.81 -1.55
C TYR A 148 -12.86 -8.59 -1.41
N SER A 149 -12.87 -9.66 -0.60
CA SER A 149 -14.03 -10.53 -0.42
C SER A 149 -15.22 -9.79 0.21
N VAL A 150 -14.96 -8.83 1.09
CA VAL A 150 -16.00 -7.96 1.66
C VAL A 150 -16.52 -6.97 0.62
N LEU A 151 -15.62 -6.29 -0.10
CA LEU A 151 -15.98 -5.27 -1.08
C LEU A 151 -16.65 -5.85 -2.32
N GLU A 152 -16.33 -7.08 -2.70
CA GLU A 152 -16.98 -7.77 -3.81
C GLU A 152 -18.49 -7.91 -3.62
N LYS A 153 -18.94 -8.06 -2.37
CA LYS A 153 -20.37 -8.10 -2.01
C LYS A 153 -21.03 -6.70 -2.11
N HIS A 154 -20.22 -5.63 -2.11
CA HIS A 154 -20.69 -4.24 -2.06
C HIS A 154 -20.19 -3.41 -3.25
N LYS A 155 -20.07 -4.04 -4.43
CA LYS A 155 -19.57 -3.37 -5.66
C LYS A 155 -20.30 -2.07 -6.02
N ASN A 156 -21.55 -1.93 -5.58
CA ASN A 156 -22.38 -0.74 -5.82
C ASN A 156 -21.79 0.54 -5.22
N LEU A 157 -20.88 0.45 -4.24
CA LEU A 157 -20.23 1.61 -3.64
C LEU A 157 -19.29 2.34 -4.61
N PHE A 158 -18.83 1.65 -5.65
CA PHE A 158 -17.84 2.17 -6.61
C PHE A 158 -18.45 2.58 -7.96
N ASN A 159 -19.73 2.32 -8.18
CA ASN A 159 -20.49 2.64 -9.41
C ASN A 159 -21.06 4.08 -9.43
#